data_168cb841010823c9c23b43bc473d8934
#
_entry.id   168cb841010823c9c23b43bc473d8934
#
_cell.length_a   1.000
_cell.length_b   1.000
_cell.length_c   1.000
_cell.angle_alpha   90.00
_cell.angle_beta   90.00
_cell.angle_gamma   90.00
#
_symmetry.space_group_name_H-M   'P 1'
#
loop_
_entity.id
_entity.type
_entity.pdbx_description
1 polymer ?
#
loop_
_entity_poly.entity_id
_entity_poly.type
_entity_poly.pdbx_seq_one_letter_code
_entity_poly.pdbx_strand_id
1 'polypeptide(L)'
;MRHLFAPIIALCLSSIAFVTVASADLVSGRCQKEIENEIANLAIPKERSKDVSILNIYDGSGEGGGRIDHIEGWVSFNDCKGNLVISVSTACIPLQTYTTYECRVPGVKNY
;
A
#
# COMPACT_ATOMS: atom_id res chain seq x y z
N MET A 1 48.65 -28.32 33.74
CA MET A 1 48.26 -27.79 32.45
C MET A 1 46.79 -27.55 32.40
N ARG A 2 46.46 -26.33 32.26
CA ARG A 2 45.07 -25.96 32.25
C ARG A 2 44.71 -25.28 30.96
N HIS A 3 43.78 -25.83 30.30
CA HIS A 3 43.21 -25.23 29.14
C HIS A 3 41.93 -24.53 29.52
N LEU A 4 41.99 -23.25 29.51
CA LEU A 4 40.83 -22.44 29.69
C LEU A 4 40.17 -22.25 28.33
N PHE A 5 39.15 -23.00 28.08
CA PHE A 5 38.32 -22.74 26.97
C PHE A 5 37.30 -21.69 27.38
N ALA A 6 37.52 -20.48 26.94
CA ALA A 6 36.49 -19.49 27.02
C ALA A 6 35.40 -19.90 26.02
N PRO A 7 34.17 -20.11 26.46
CA PRO A 7 33.11 -20.32 25.51
C PRO A 7 32.95 -19.06 24.70
N ILE A 8 33.22 -19.18 23.45
CA ILE A 8 32.85 -18.13 22.50
C ILE A 8 31.34 -18.20 22.41
N ILE A 9 30.71 -17.36 23.16
CA ILE A 9 29.28 -17.14 22.98
C ILE A 9 29.16 -16.37 21.69
N ALA A 10 28.91 -17.09 20.62
CA ALA A 10 28.49 -16.45 19.41
C ALA A 10 27.13 -15.86 19.68
N LEU A 11 27.09 -14.60 20.00
CA LEU A 11 25.87 -13.84 19.97
C LEU A 11 25.44 -13.75 18.52
N CYS A 12 24.57 -14.65 18.14
CA CYS A 12 23.78 -14.44 16.96
C CYS A 12 22.82 -13.29 17.21
N LEU A 13 23.30 -12.11 16.93
CA LEU A 13 22.44 -10.96 16.77
C LEU A 13 21.65 -11.21 15.49
N SER A 14 20.53 -11.92 15.62
CA SER A 14 19.54 -11.88 14.57
C SER A 14 19.00 -10.46 14.54
N SER A 15 19.57 -9.67 13.69
CA SER A 15 18.98 -8.39 13.36
C SER A 15 17.69 -8.69 12.64
N ILE A 16 16.60 -8.64 13.39
CA ILE A 16 15.28 -8.61 12.82
C ILE A 16 15.21 -7.27 12.11
N ALA A 17 15.41 -7.32 10.82
CA ALA A 17 15.14 -6.16 9.99
C ALA A 17 13.63 -5.94 10.02
N PHE A 18 13.18 -5.08 10.90
CA PHE A 18 11.85 -4.53 10.78
C PHE A 18 11.83 -3.70 9.51
N VAL A 19 11.24 -4.27 8.47
CA VAL A 19 10.83 -3.44 7.36
C VAL A 19 9.67 -2.60 7.90
N THR A 20 10.00 -1.50 8.52
CA THR A 20 9.03 -0.47 8.76
C THR A 20 8.65 0.07 7.39
N VAL A 21 7.57 -0.44 6.85
CA VAL A 21 6.87 0.29 5.80
C VAL A 21 6.49 1.60 6.47
N ALA A 22 7.22 2.65 6.15
CA ALA A 22 6.85 3.96 6.60
C ALA A 22 5.54 4.30 5.88
N SER A 23 4.44 3.98 6.52
CA SER A 23 3.10 4.37 6.11
C SER A 23 2.81 5.82 6.49
N ALA A 24 3.85 6.63 6.68
CA ALA A 24 3.74 7.99 7.18
C ALA A 24 2.88 8.90 6.31
N ASP A 25 2.60 8.51 5.06
CA ASP A 25 1.91 9.35 4.09
C ASP A 25 0.49 8.85 3.79
N LEU A 26 0.01 7.87 4.55
CA LEU A 26 -1.35 7.40 4.39
C LEU A 26 -2.33 8.36 5.04
N VAL A 27 -3.08 9.03 4.21
CA VAL A 27 -4.23 9.78 4.68
C VAL A 27 -5.24 8.78 5.21
N SER A 28 -5.57 8.90 6.49
CA SER A 28 -6.57 8.04 7.11
C SER A 28 -7.89 8.13 6.36
N GLY A 29 -8.49 7.01 6.07
CA GLY A 29 -9.74 6.92 5.36
C GLY A 29 -10.41 5.59 5.57
N ARG A 30 -11.60 5.48 5.03
CA ARG A 30 -12.36 4.24 5.10
C ARG A 30 -11.65 3.14 4.33
N CYS A 31 -11.64 1.94 4.86
CA CYS A 31 -10.95 0.78 4.27
C CYS A 31 -9.42 0.94 4.15
N GLN A 32 -8.84 1.80 4.94
CA GLN A 32 -7.39 2.07 4.89
C GLN A 32 -6.57 0.79 4.98
N LYS A 33 -6.89 -0.08 5.91
CA LYS A 33 -6.15 -1.32 6.13
C LYS A 33 -6.18 -2.24 4.92
N GLU A 34 -7.33 -2.39 4.31
CA GLU A 34 -7.52 -3.24 3.15
C GLU A 34 -6.78 -2.70 1.93
N ILE A 35 -6.83 -1.39 1.74
CA ILE A 35 -6.08 -0.72 0.68
C ILE A 35 -4.58 -0.86 0.89
N GLU A 36 -4.09 -0.67 2.12
CA GLU A 36 -2.69 -0.88 2.46
C GLU A 36 -2.24 -2.32 2.17
N ASN A 37 -3.07 -3.30 2.50
CA ASN A 37 -2.79 -4.69 2.23
C ASN A 37 -2.66 -4.98 0.74
N GLU A 38 -3.53 -4.41 -0.08
CA GLU A 38 -3.45 -4.54 -1.53
C GLU A 38 -2.17 -3.93 -2.09
N ILE A 39 -1.79 -2.76 -1.61
CA ILE A 39 -0.53 -2.12 -2.00
C ILE A 39 0.66 -3.01 -1.62
N ALA A 40 0.66 -3.55 -0.42
CA ALA A 40 1.73 -4.43 0.05
C ALA A 40 1.84 -5.71 -0.80
N ASN A 41 0.71 -6.28 -1.20
CA ASN A 41 0.68 -7.48 -2.03
C ASN A 41 1.27 -7.28 -3.42
N LEU A 42 1.26 -6.05 -3.92
CA LEU A 42 1.82 -5.72 -5.23
C LEU A 42 3.34 -5.55 -5.20
N ALA A 43 3.95 -5.56 -4.02
CA ALA A 43 5.40 -5.43 -3.83
C ALA A 43 6.02 -4.25 -4.59
N ILE A 44 5.36 -3.12 -4.57
CA ILE A 44 5.84 -1.91 -5.25
C ILE A 44 7.08 -1.39 -4.52
N PRO A 45 8.19 -1.14 -5.23
CA PRO A 45 9.36 -0.54 -4.63
C PRO A 45 9.01 0.79 -3.95
N LYS A 46 9.45 0.96 -2.73
CA LYS A 46 9.12 2.11 -1.91
C LYS A 46 9.52 3.44 -2.57
N GLU A 47 10.61 3.42 -3.33
CA GLU A 47 11.13 4.60 -4.03
C GLU A 47 10.19 5.10 -5.11
N ARG A 48 9.32 4.25 -5.62
CA ARG A 48 8.35 4.62 -6.64
C ARG A 48 7.15 5.35 -6.08
N SER A 49 6.73 5.00 -4.88
CA SER A 49 5.51 5.55 -4.27
C SER A 49 5.78 6.94 -3.71
N LYS A 50 4.93 7.87 -4.07
CA LYS A 50 4.98 9.25 -3.58
C LYS A 50 3.94 9.49 -2.50
N ASP A 51 2.67 9.43 -2.87
CA ASP A 51 1.55 9.68 -1.96
C ASP A 51 0.48 8.62 -2.12
N VAL A 52 -0.26 8.39 -1.05
CA VAL A 52 -1.46 7.56 -1.07
C VAL A 52 -2.61 8.39 -0.50
N SER A 53 -3.71 8.46 -1.23
CA SER A 53 -4.93 9.09 -0.77
C SER A 53 -6.11 8.12 -0.88
N ILE A 54 -7.07 8.29 0.01
CA ILE A 54 -8.27 7.46 0.03
C ILE A 54 -9.47 8.35 -0.24
N LEU A 55 -10.25 7.98 -1.23
CA LEU A 55 -11.39 8.73 -1.71
C LEU A 55 -12.66 7.91 -1.57
N ASN A 56 -13.69 8.55 -1.04
CA ASN A 56 -15.04 8.01 -1.12
C ASN A 56 -15.65 8.41 -2.45
N ILE A 57 -16.04 7.43 -3.23
CA ILE A 57 -16.70 7.68 -4.51
C ILE A 57 -18.19 7.57 -4.30
N TYR A 58 -18.89 8.64 -4.62
CA TYR A 58 -20.31 8.73 -4.42
C TYR A 58 -21.07 8.35 -5.67
N ASP A 59 -22.22 7.75 -5.48
CA ASP A 59 -23.19 7.50 -6.54
C ASP A 59 -23.72 8.85 -7.02
N GLY A 60 -23.33 9.20 -8.23
CA GLY A 60 -23.11 10.56 -8.70
C GLY A 60 -24.29 11.44 -8.97
N SER A 61 -25.44 11.32 -8.37
CA SER A 61 -26.55 12.12 -8.89
C SER A 61 -27.44 12.80 -7.87
N GLY A 62 -27.00 12.94 -6.67
CA GLY A 62 -27.90 13.47 -5.69
C GLY A 62 -27.55 14.86 -5.20
N GLU A 63 -28.43 15.79 -5.33
CA GLU A 63 -28.41 16.94 -4.47
C GLU A 63 -28.47 16.45 -3.02
N GLY A 64 -27.48 16.87 -2.20
CA GLY A 64 -27.46 16.54 -0.79
C GLY A 64 -26.66 15.31 -0.38
N GLY A 65 -25.70 14.88 -1.20
CA GLY A 65 -24.77 13.84 -0.83
C GLY A 65 -25.34 12.44 -1.08
N GLY A 66 -25.07 11.91 -2.25
CA GLY A 66 -25.37 10.55 -2.61
C GLY A 66 -24.73 9.53 -1.67
N ARG A 67 -25.12 8.30 -1.82
CA ARG A 67 -24.51 7.18 -1.10
C ARG A 67 -23.09 6.96 -1.59
N ILE A 68 -22.23 6.50 -0.70
CA ILE A 68 -20.92 6.02 -1.09
C ILE A 68 -21.11 4.73 -1.90
N ASP A 69 -20.69 4.78 -3.16
CA ASP A 69 -20.74 3.62 -4.06
C ASP A 69 -19.59 2.67 -3.78
N HIS A 70 -18.39 3.18 -3.71
CA HIS A 70 -17.19 2.43 -3.39
C HIS A 70 -16.10 3.36 -2.86
N ILE A 71 -14.99 2.78 -2.46
CA ILE A 71 -13.84 3.52 -1.95
C ILE A 71 -12.66 3.22 -2.86
N GLU A 72 -11.87 4.24 -3.16
CA GLU A 72 -10.67 4.12 -3.97
C GLU A 72 -9.44 4.59 -3.21
N GLY A 73 -8.38 3.76 -3.25
CA GLY A 73 -7.05 4.18 -2.87
C GLY A 73 -6.29 4.61 -4.12
N TRP A 74 -5.69 5.79 -4.08
CA TRP A 74 -4.93 6.36 -5.18
C TRP A 74 -3.48 6.49 -4.78
N VAL A 75 -2.61 5.78 -5.46
CA VAL A 75 -1.17 5.85 -5.25
C VAL A 75 -0.55 6.65 -6.38
N SER A 76 0.15 7.72 -6.05
CA SER A 76 0.96 8.46 -7.01
C SER A 76 2.39 7.97 -6.99
N PHE A 77 3.10 8.13 -8.10
CA PHE A 77 4.45 7.64 -8.28
C PHE A 77 5.44 8.77 -8.55
N ASN A 78 6.69 8.52 -8.22
CA ASN A 78 7.79 9.44 -8.51
C ASN A 78 8.33 9.30 -9.94
N ASP A 79 8.11 8.15 -10.58
CA ASP A 79 8.76 7.75 -11.82
C ASP A 79 7.83 7.73 -13.04
N CYS A 80 6.58 8.07 -12.87
CA CYS A 80 5.63 8.11 -13.98
C CYS A 80 4.48 9.08 -13.70
N LYS A 81 3.81 9.48 -14.76
CA LYS A 81 2.56 10.25 -14.68
C LYS A 81 1.39 9.27 -14.67
N GLY A 82 0.55 9.39 -13.67
CA GLY A 82 -0.59 8.52 -13.47
C GLY A 82 -0.66 8.01 -12.06
N ASN A 83 -1.49 7.00 -11.85
CA ASN A 83 -1.74 6.46 -10.53
C ASN A 83 -1.95 4.95 -10.57
N LEU A 84 -1.76 4.32 -9.42
CA LEU A 84 -2.35 3.04 -9.12
C LEU A 84 -3.67 3.32 -8.41
N VAL A 85 -4.74 2.70 -8.87
CA VAL A 85 -6.07 2.83 -8.27
C VAL A 85 -6.52 1.47 -7.75
N ILE A 86 -6.87 1.44 -6.47
CA ILE A 86 -7.37 0.25 -5.80
C ILE A 86 -8.79 0.53 -5.37
N SER A 87 -9.75 -0.16 -5.97
CA SER A 87 -11.15 -0.02 -5.63
C SER A 87 -11.58 -1.11 -4.67
N VAL A 88 -12.27 -0.72 -3.62
CA VAL A 88 -12.89 -1.64 -2.68
C VAL A 88 -14.35 -1.25 -2.48
N SER A 89 -15.17 -2.24 -2.12
CA SER A 89 -16.58 -1.99 -1.81
C SER A 89 -16.73 -1.22 -0.49
N THR A 90 -17.94 -0.81 -0.18
CA THR A 90 -18.26 -0.21 1.12
C THR A 90 -18.06 -1.15 2.29
N ALA A 91 -18.01 -2.46 2.03
CA ALA A 91 -17.63 -3.49 2.99
C ALA A 91 -16.14 -3.80 2.98
N CYS A 92 -15.34 -2.97 2.30
CA CYS A 92 -13.89 -3.10 2.19
C CYS A 92 -13.42 -4.38 1.46
N ILE A 93 -14.24 -4.91 0.58
CA ILE A 93 -13.88 -6.06 -0.25
C ILE A 93 -13.23 -5.56 -1.53
N PRO A 94 -12.04 -6.07 -1.92
CA PRO A 94 -11.39 -5.67 -3.16
C PRO A 94 -12.27 -5.90 -4.38
N LEU A 95 -12.38 -4.89 -5.24
CA LEU A 95 -13.15 -4.94 -6.48
C LEU A 95 -12.24 -5.03 -7.69
N GLN A 96 -11.36 -4.05 -7.87
CA GLN A 96 -10.39 -4.04 -8.95
C GLN A 96 -9.18 -3.17 -8.59
N THR A 97 -8.09 -3.46 -9.27
CA THR A 97 -6.86 -2.70 -9.18
C THR A 97 -6.33 -2.46 -10.58
N TYR A 98 -5.98 -1.21 -10.88
CA TYR A 98 -5.47 -0.85 -12.19
C TYR A 98 -4.55 0.36 -12.10
N THR A 99 -3.71 0.52 -13.11
CA THR A 99 -2.91 1.73 -13.26
C THR A 99 -3.47 2.61 -14.36
N THR A 100 -3.18 3.89 -14.27
CA THR A 100 -3.63 4.87 -15.25
C THR A 100 -2.44 5.50 -15.97
N TYR A 101 -2.68 5.97 -17.17
CA TYR A 101 -1.76 6.75 -17.98
C TYR A 101 -0.40 6.03 -18.19
N GLU A 102 0.71 6.64 -17.80
CA GLU A 102 2.05 6.08 -18.02
C GLU A 102 2.48 5.06 -17.00
N CYS A 103 1.81 5.03 -15.86
CA CYS A 103 2.22 4.17 -14.76
C CYS A 103 1.93 2.70 -15.03
N ARG A 104 2.89 1.85 -14.70
CA ARG A 104 2.80 0.41 -14.83
C ARG A 104 3.25 -0.26 -13.54
N VAL A 105 2.52 -1.27 -13.13
CA VAL A 105 2.89 -2.15 -12.03
C VAL A 105 2.80 -3.59 -12.54
N PRO A 106 3.82 -4.43 -12.32
CA PRO A 106 3.78 -5.81 -12.77
C PRO A 106 2.54 -6.55 -12.28
N GLY A 107 1.85 -7.23 -13.19
CA GLY A 107 0.63 -7.97 -12.89
C GLY A 107 -0.63 -7.14 -12.77
N VAL A 108 -0.55 -5.83 -12.92
CA VAL A 108 -1.68 -4.92 -12.82
C VAL A 108 -2.07 -4.40 -14.20
N LYS A 109 -3.36 -4.43 -14.45
CA LYS A 109 -3.95 -3.93 -15.70
C LYS A 109 -3.79 -2.40 -15.79
N ASN A 110 -3.53 -1.93 -16.99
CA ASN A 110 -3.48 -0.49 -17.27
C ASN A 110 -4.66 -0.08 -18.14
N TYR A 111 -5.28 1.01 -17.80
CA TYR A 111 -6.34 1.63 -18.57
C TYR A 111 -5.94 3.01 -19.11
#